data_98cec389c539a281a4232df9732429c8
#
_entry.id   98cec389c539a281a4232df9732429c8
#
_cell.length_a   1.000
_cell.length_b   1.000
_cell.length_c   1.000
_cell.angle_alpha   90.00
_cell.angle_beta   90.00
_cell.angle_gamma   90.00
#
_symmetry.space_group_name_H-M   'P 1'
#
loop_
_entity.id
_entity.type
_entity.pdbx_description
1 polymer ?
#
loop_
_entity_poly.entity_id
_entity_poly.type
_entity_poly.pdbx_seq_one_letter_code
_entity_poly.pdbx_strand_id
1 'polypeptide(L)'
;MILTADNCEKFISTIESLDGLDPFACRIISLCTSYNPHLPFVDYWTVFDDESNTATGAIARNGTDFILFLTDKTDIDEVSTFMRVAGAASVICSNKYSLDLFGYEKSQGPILVRKEELSESDNLRIDTPQIKEAYELIAKAADKYF
;
A
#
# COMPACT_ATOMS: atom_id res chain seq x y z
N MET A 1 -14.54 11.84 4.61
CA MET A 1 -14.85 11.81 3.14
C MET A 1 -13.72 11.14 2.37
N ILE A 2 -14.05 10.17 1.49
CA ILE A 2 -13.06 9.42 0.68
C ILE A 2 -13.24 9.79 -0.80
N LEU A 3 -12.20 10.34 -1.42
CA LEU A 3 -12.22 10.84 -2.80
C LEU A 3 -11.21 10.13 -3.68
N THR A 4 -11.60 9.79 -4.89
CA THR A 4 -10.71 9.21 -5.90
C THR A 4 -9.57 10.16 -6.25
N ALA A 5 -8.37 9.63 -6.35
CA ALA A 5 -7.18 10.36 -6.73
C ALA A 5 -6.78 10.03 -8.17
N ASP A 6 -7.08 10.94 -9.09
CA ASP A 6 -6.80 10.78 -10.53
C ASP A 6 -5.42 11.32 -10.95
N ASN A 7 -4.77 12.09 -10.07
CA ASN A 7 -3.47 12.69 -10.31
C ASN A 7 -2.43 12.10 -9.36
N CYS A 8 -1.50 11.30 -9.90
CA CYS A 8 -0.44 10.64 -9.13
C CYS A 8 0.46 11.60 -8.38
N GLU A 9 0.92 12.67 -9.01
CA GLU A 9 1.87 13.61 -8.40
C GLU A 9 1.23 14.31 -7.19
N LYS A 10 0.00 14.78 -7.35
CA LYS A 10 -0.76 15.39 -6.25
C LYS A 10 -1.05 14.39 -5.14
N PHE A 11 -1.39 13.17 -5.47
CA PHE A 11 -1.65 12.10 -4.51
C PHE A 11 -0.41 11.77 -3.70
N ILE A 12 0.73 11.55 -4.36
CA ILE A 12 2.01 11.27 -3.72
C ILE A 12 2.42 12.43 -2.80
N SER A 13 2.38 13.68 -3.29
CA SER A 13 2.75 14.83 -2.48
C SER A 13 1.85 15.00 -1.25
N THR A 14 0.58 14.63 -1.35
CA THR A 14 -0.35 14.63 -0.22
C THR A 14 0.07 13.61 0.84
N ILE A 15 0.41 12.39 0.44
CA ILE A 15 0.89 11.34 1.36
C ILE A 15 2.21 11.75 2.02
N GLU A 16 3.15 12.27 1.25
CA GLU A 16 4.45 12.76 1.76
C GLU A 16 4.30 13.88 2.79
N SER A 17 3.29 14.74 2.61
CA SER A 17 3.00 15.82 3.56
C SER A 17 2.43 15.31 4.89
N LEU A 18 1.86 14.12 4.94
CA LEU A 18 1.34 13.49 6.16
C LEU A 18 2.44 12.73 6.90
N ASP A 19 2.96 11.68 6.31
CA ASP A 19 4.13 10.92 6.77
C ASP A 19 4.66 10.03 5.63
N GLY A 20 5.53 10.58 4.80
CA GLY A 20 6.10 9.87 3.65
C GLY A 20 7.08 8.74 4.01
N LEU A 21 7.47 8.60 5.29
CA LEU A 21 8.36 7.53 5.77
C LEU A 21 7.61 6.36 6.40
N ASP A 22 6.30 6.48 6.60
CA ASP A 22 5.48 5.36 7.06
C ASP A 22 5.54 4.20 6.05
N PRO A 23 5.70 2.94 6.49
CA PRO A 23 5.83 1.78 5.59
C PRO A 23 4.63 1.58 4.66
N PHE A 24 3.42 1.89 5.10
CA PHE A 24 2.21 1.78 4.28
C PHE A 24 2.14 2.93 3.27
N ALA A 25 2.51 4.14 3.68
CA ALA A 25 2.67 5.29 2.79
C ALA A 25 3.68 4.98 1.68
N CYS A 26 4.88 4.49 2.02
CA CYS A 26 5.91 4.09 1.06
C CYS A 26 5.39 3.06 0.06
N ARG A 27 4.62 2.08 0.51
CA ARG A 27 4.05 1.04 -0.34
C ARG A 27 3.01 1.59 -1.31
N ILE A 28 2.14 2.50 -0.87
CA ILE A 28 1.16 3.17 -1.71
C ILE A 28 1.85 4.07 -2.74
N ILE A 29 2.86 4.85 -2.34
CA ILE A 29 3.65 5.69 -3.23
C ILE A 29 4.34 4.84 -4.31
N SER A 30 4.97 3.74 -3.92
CA SER A 30 5.62 2.81 -4.85
C SER A 30 4.62 2.23 -5.86
N LEU A 31 3.42 1.85 -5.41
CA LEU A 31 2.37 1.35 -6.28
C LEU A 31 1.92 2.43 -7.29
N CYS A 32 1.64 3.65 -6.82
CA CYS A 32 1.21 4.76 -7.66
C CYS A 32 2.28 5.22 -8.66
N THR A 33 3.55 5.13 -8.28
CA THR A 33 4.68 5.40 -9.18
C THR A 33 4.81 4.35 -10.29
N SER A 34 4.48 3.08 -9.97
CA SER A 34 4.59 1.97 -10.91
C SER A 34 3.38 1.82 -11.83
N TYR A 35 2.19 2.17 -11.35
CA TYR A 35 0.92 1.95 -12.04
C TYR A 35 0.05 3.21 -12.07
N ASN A 36 -0.21 3.71 -13.27
CA ASN A 36 -1.07 4.87 -13.49
C ASN A 36 -2.50 4.58 -13.00
N PRO A 37 -3.19 5.56 -12.34
CA PRO A 37 -4.57 5.42 -11.86
C PRO A 37 -5.62 5.09 -12.93
N HIS A 38 -5.28 5.21 -14.20
CA HIS A 38 -6.18 4.84 -15.30
C HIS A 38 -6.13 3.35 -15.68
N LEU A 39 -5.28 2.55 -15.02
CA LEU A 39 -5.25 1.10 -15.25
C LEU A 39 -6.40 0.41 -14.51
N PRO A 40 -7.08 -0.58 -15.12
CA PRO A 40 -8.32 -1.14 -14.58
C PRO A 40 -8.15 -1.95 -13.27
N PHE A 41 -6.93 -2.31 -12.91
CA PHE A 41 -6.65 -3.12 -11.74
C PHE A 41 -6.14 -2.33 -10.52
N VAL A 42 -5.91 -1.02 -10.68
CA VAL A 42 -5.50 -0.14 -9.58
C VAL A 42 -6.45 1.03 -9.43
N ASP A 43 -6.67 1.41 -8.19
CA ASP A 43 -7.35 2.64 -7.82
C ASP A 43 -6.66 3.25 -6.60
N TYR A 44 -6.79 4.57 -6.49
CA TYR A 44 -6.24 5.36 -5.39
C TYR A 44 -7.28 6.32 -4.85
N TRP A 45 -7.32 6.47 -3.52
CA TRP A 45 -8.22 7.42 -2.85
C TRP A 45 -7.46 8.15 -1.75
N THR A 46 -7.79 9.42 -1.59
CA THR A 46 -7.39 10.21 -0.43
C THR A 46 -8.54 10.27 0.57
N VAL A 47 -8.23 10.04 1.83
CA VAL A 47 -9.18 10.20 2.93
C VAL A 47 -9.03 11.59 3.50
N PHE A 48 -10.14 12.30 3.64
CA PHE A 48 -10.20 13.65 4.17
C PHE A 48 -11.04 13.68 5.44
N ASP A 49 -10.68 14.58 6.33
CA ASP A 49 -11.54 14.99 7.43
C ASP A 49 -12.64 15.92 6.89
N ASP A 50 -13.89 15.62 7.23
CA ASP A 50 -15.05 16.33 6.68
C ASP A 50 -15.17 17.78 7.15
N GLU A 51 -14.70 18.07 8.37
CA GLU A 51 -14.80 19.43 8.95
C GLU A 51 -13.69 20.34 8.42
N SER A 52 -12.44 19.86 8.45
CA SER A 52 -11.28 20.66 8.07
C SER A 52 -10.93 20.58 6.59
N ASN A 53 -11.50 19.61 5.86
CA ASN A 53 -11.16 19.30 4.48
C ASN A 53 -9.65 19.04 4.28
N THR A 54 -8.98 18.53 5.32
CA THR A 54 -7.57 18.15 5.27
C THR A 54 -7.41 16.66 5.04
N ALA A 55 -6.39 16.27 4.28
CA ALA A 55 -6.08 14.86 4.07
C ALA A 55 -5.68 14.21 5.41
N THR A 56 -6.18 13.02 5.68
CA THR A 56 -5.91 12.24 6.90
C THR A 56 -5.42 10.84 6.63
N GLY A 57 -5.44 10.40 5.37
CA GLY A 57 -4.98 9.08 4.98
C GLY A 57 -5.04 8.85 3.48
N ALA A 58 -4.62 7.69 3.07
CA ALA A 58 -4.64 7.24 1.69
C ALA A 58 -4.99 5.75 1.61
N ILE A 59 -5.65 5.38 0.51
CA ILE A 59 -6.07 4.02 0.20
C ILE A 59 -5.59 3.70 -1.20
N ALA A 60 -5.01 2.52 -1.39
CA ALA A 60 -4.69 1.99 -2.71
C ALA A 60 -5.27 0.59 -2.88
N ARG A 61 -5.77 0.30 -4.07
CA ARG A 61 -6.20 -1.03 -4.50
C ARG A 61 -5.24 -1.56 -5.57
N ASN A 62 -4.87 -2.81 -5.46
CA ASN A 62 -4.19 -3.56 -6.51
C ASN A 62 -4.92 -4.90 -6.71
N GLY A 63 -5.66 -5.02 -7.78
CA GLY A 63 -6.58 -6.14 -7.99
C GLY A 63 -7.70 -6.12 -6.94
N THR A 64 -7.70 -7.10 -6.05
CA THR A 64 -8.66 -7.24 -4.94
C THR A 64 -8.06 -6.90 -3.57
N ASP A 65 -6.78 -6.53 -3.55
CA ASP A 65 -6.03 -6.26 -2.32
C ASP A 65 -5.95 -4.76 -2.06
N PHE A 66 -6.24 -4.35 -0.84
CA PHE A 66 -6.22 -2.95 -0.41
C PHE A 66 -5.08 -2.69 0.57
N ILE A 67 -4.44 -1.54 0.40
CA ILE A 67 -3.40 -1.03 1.29
C ILE A 67 -3.89 0.29 1.85
N LEU A 68 -3.86 0.43 3.18
CA LEU A 68 -4.33 1.62 3.87
C LEU A 68 -3.17 2.29 4.60
N PHE A 69 -2.98 3.56 4.34
CA PHE A 69 -2.19 4.47 5.14
C PHE A 69 -3.13 5.40 5.90
N LEU A 70 -3.14 5.31 7.22
CA LEU A 70 -4.07 6.05 8.08
C LEU A 70 -3.29 6.86 9.11
N THR A 71 -3.85 7.99 9.51
CA THR A 71 -3.32 8.81 10.63
C THR A 71 -4.32 8.82 11.79
N ASP A 72 -3.91 9.38 12.94
CA ASP A 72 -4.78 9.47 14.12
C ASP A 72 -6.02 10.38 13.91
N LYS A 73 -6.04 11.14 12.83
CA LYS A 73 -7.16 12.00 12.44
C LYS A 73 -8.13 11.33 11.46
N THR A 74 -7.80 10.11 11.02
CA THR A 74 -8.65 9.38 10.07
C THR A 74 -9.92 8.88 10.76
N ASP A 75 -11.07 9.09 10.14
CA ASP A 75 -12.32 8.45 10.55
C ASP A 75 -12.28 6.95 10.18
N ILE A 76 -12.06 6.11 11.20
CA ILE A 76 -11.91 4.66 11.04
C ILE A 76 -13.23 3.98 10.67
N ASP A 77 -14.36 4.52 11.13
CA ASP A 77 -15.70 3.97 10.84
C ASP A 77 -16.04 4.21 9.37
N GLU A 78 -15.72 5.38 8.83
CA GLU A 78 -15.87 5.69 7.42
C GLU A 78 -15.02 4.75 6.55
N VAL A 79 -13.73 4.57 6.89
CA VAL A 79 -12.83 3.68 6.18
C VAL A 79 -13.31 2.23 6.25
N SER A 80 -13.74 1.76 7.41
CA SER A 80 -14.30 0.40 7.59
C SER A 80 -15.53 0.19 6.71
N THR A 81 -16.41 1.17 6.65
CA THR A 81 -17.60 1.13 5.81
C THR A 81 -17.23 1.10 4.33
N PHE A 82 -16.29 1.93 3.92
CA PHE A 82 -15.78 1.92 2.54
C PHE A 82 -15.19 0.57 2.15
N MET A 83 -14.36 -0.05 3.00
CA MET A 83 -13.79 -1.37 2.74
C MET A 83 -14.84 -2.46 2.57
N ARG A 84 -15.89 -2.46 3.40
CA ARG A 84 -17.01 -3.40 3.29
C ARG A 84 -17.74 -3.26 1.96
N VAL A 85 -17.99 -2.03 1.52
CA VAL A 85 -18.68 -1.75 0.25
C VAL A 85 -17.80 -2.07 -0.95
N ALA A 86 -16.49 -1.79 -0.86
CA ALA A 86 -15.54 -2.05 -1.93
C ALA A 86 -15.29 -3.55 -2.20
N GLY A 87 -15.68 -4.42 -1.28
CA GLY A 87 -15.56 -5.88 -1.46
C GLY A 87 -14.09 -6.34 -1.51
N ALA A 88 -13.24 -5.77 -0.68
CA ALA A 88 -11.82 -6.14 -0.59
C ALA A 88 -11.65 -7.62 -0.25
N ALA A 89 -10.78 -8.34 -0.95
CA ALA A 89 -10.39 -9.70 -0.58
C ALA A 89 -9.36 -9.71 0.55
N SER A 90 -8.45 -8.73 0.55
CA SER A 90 -7.54 -8.50 1.66
C SER A 90 -7.37 -7.01 1.94
N VAL A 91 -7.10 -6.68 3.20
CA VAL A 91 -6.82 -5.31 3.65
C VAL A 91 -5.57 -5.33 4.51
N ILE A 92 -4.60 -4.51 4.13
CA ILE A 92 -3.32 -4.35 4.84
C ILE A 92 -3.28 -2.95 5.43
N CYS A 93 -3.13 -2.85 6.73
CA CYS A 93 -2.98 -1.58 7.44
C CYS A 93 -2.11 -1.73 8.71
N SER A 94 -1.78 -0.63 9.34
CA SER A 94 -1.13 -0.65 10.65
C SER A 94 -2.05 -1.29 11.71
N ASN A 95 -1.50 -2.14 12.57
CA ASN A 95 -2.22 -2.73 13.69
C ASN A 95 -2.62 -1.71 14.78
N LYS A 96 -2.14 -0.48 14.67
CA LYS A 96 -2.55 0.65 15.50
C LYS A 96 -4.05 0.96 15.34
N TYR A 97 -4.60 0.70 14.15
CA TYR A 97 -5.99 1.00 13.81
C TYR A 97 -6.81 -0.29 13.78
N SER A 98 -7.96 -0.28 14.44
CA SER A 98 -8.89 -1.41 14.47
C SER A 98 -10.05 -1.13 13.51
N LEU A 99 -10.00 -1.75 12.34
CA LEU A 99 -11.08 -1.69 11.35
C LEU A 99 -12.17 -2.70 11.71
N ASP A 100 -13.43 -2.29 11.58
CA ASP A 100 -14.60 -3.18 11.73
C ASP A 100 -14.89 -3.89 10.40
N LEU A 101 -14.19 -5.00 10.17
CA LEU A 101 -14.31 -5.84 8.98
C LEU A 101 -14.88 -7.19 9.35
N PHE A 102 -16.22 -7.29 9.38
CA PHE A 102 -16.91 -8.53 9.68
C PHE A 102 -16.63 -9.61 8.62
N GLY A 103 -16.27 -10.81 9.06
CA GLY A 103 -16.01 -11.94 8.17
C GLY A 103 -14.57 -12.07 7.68
N TYR A 104 -13.69 -11.15 8.06
CA TYR A 104 -12.26 -11.26 7.75
C TYR A 104 -11.48 -11.96 8.85
N GLU A 105 -10.55 -12.82 8.46
CA GLU A 105 -9.54 -13.33 9.38
C GLU A 105 -8.44 -12.28 9.58
N LYS A 106 -8.10 -12.02 10.85
CA LYS A 106 -7.03 -11.08 11.19
C LYS A 106 -5.73 -11.83 11.46
N SER A 107 -4.68 -11.47 10.73
CA SER A 107 -3.30 -11.83 11.04
C SER A 107 -2.47 -10.57 11.26
N GLN A 108 -1.40 -10.68 12.04
CA GLN A 108 -0.47 -9.56 12.25
C GLN A 108 0.97 -10.07 12.27
N GLY A 109 1.86 -9.22 11.80
CA GLY A 109 3.30 -9.51 11.76
C GLY A 109 4.11 -8.23 11.79
N PRO A 110 5.41 -8.31 12.11
CA PRO A 110 6.28 -7.15 12.10
C PRO A 110 6.58 -6.70 10.67
N ILE A 111 6.62 -5.38 10.46
CA ILE A 111 7.22 -4.78 9.28
C ILE A 111 8.63 -4.34 9.67
N LEU A 112 9.62 -4.89 8.97
CA LEU A 112 11.01 -4.52 9.17
C LEU A 112 11.36 -3.38 8.23
N VAL A 113 11.79 -2.26 8.80
CA VAL A 113 12.24 -1.09 8.05
C VAL A 113 13.74 -0.94 8.23
N ARG A 114 14.48 -0.93 7.12
CA ARG A 114 15.91 -0.65 7.16
C ARG A 114 16.13 0.85 7.34
N LYS A 115 16.88 1.22 8.36
CA LYS A 115 17.20 2.62 8.68
C LYS A 115 18.55 3.08 8.13
N GLU A 116 19.39 2.14 7.75
CA GLU A 116 20.74 2.43 7.23
C GLU A 116 20.76 2.36 5.70
N GLU A 117 21.48 3.26 5.05
CA GLU A 117 21.74 3.18 3.63
C GLU A 117 22.49 1.88 3.29
N LEU A 118 22.14 1.29 2.14
CA LEU A 118 22.90 0.16 1.60
C LEU A 118 24.27 0.67 1.21
N SER A 119 25.33 0.17 1.85
CA SER A 119 26.67 0.36 1.33
C SER A 119 26.76 -0.36 -0.02
N GLU A 120 27.35 0.29 -1.02
CA GLU A 120 27.70 -0.36 -2.27
C GLU A 120 28.61 -1.55 -1.95
N SER A 121 28.22 -2.73 -2.41
CA SER A 121 29.05 -3.92 -2.31
C SER A 121 29.68 -4.15 -3.69
N ASP A 122 31.00 -4.02 -3.76
CA ASP A 122 31.78 -4.31 -4.99
C ASP A 122 31.60 -5.77 -5.47
N ASN A 123 31.04 -6.63 -4.62
CA ASN A 123 30.80 -8.04 -4.92
C ASN A 123 29.36 -8.32 -5.39
N LEU A 124 28.48 -7.32 -5.39
CA LEU A 124 27.10 -7.49 -5.83
C LEU A 124 26.96 -7.08 -7.29
N ARG A 125 26.83 -8.07 -8.16
CA ARG A 125 26.52 -7.84 -9.56
C ARG A 125 25.02 -7.88 -9.76
N ILE A 126 24.44 -6.76 -10.21
CA ILE A 126 23.04 -6.67 -10.63
C ILE A 126 23.01 -6.81 -12.14
N ASP A 127 22.62 -7.98 -12.62
CA ASP A 127 22.42 -8.26 -14.04
C ASP A 127 20.94 -8.41 -14.35
N THR A 128 20.56 -8.12 -15.60
CA THR A 128 19.25 -8.49 -16.10
C THR A 128 19.24 -9.99 -16.39
N PRO A 129 18.53 -10.82 -15.61
CA PRO A 129 18.52 -12.26 -15.82
C PRO A 129 17.86 -12.60 -17.15
N GLN A 130 18.29 -13.66 -17.81
CA GLN A 130 17.55 -14.22 -18.92
C GLN A 130 16.21 -14.78 -18.42
N ILE A 131 15.16 -14.66 -19.22
CA ILE A 131 13.79 -15.07 -18.83
C ILE A 131 13.75 -16.50 -18.28
N LYS A 132 14.52 -17.41 -18.86
CA LYS A 132 14.61 -18.80 -18.41
C LYS A 132 15.20 -18.93 -17.00
N GLU A 133 16.28 -18.21 -16.71
CA GLU A 133 16.94 -18.21 -15.39
C GLU A 133 16.04 -17.60 -14.31
N ALA A 134 15.35 -16.51 -14.65
CA ALA A 134 14.37 -15.88 -13.75
C ALA A 134 13.23 -16.84 -13.43
N TYR A 135 12.70 -17.54 -14.44
CA TYR A 135 11.62 -18.51 -14.26
C TYR A 135 12.06 -19.70 -13.37
N GLU A 136 13.24 -20.25 -13.60
CA GLU A 136 13.77 -21.36 -12.78
C GLU A 136 13.98 -20.94 -11.31
N LEU A 137 14.43 -19.69 -11.09
CA LEU A 137 14.60 -19.15 -9.73
C LEU A 137 13.26 -18.97 -9.02
N ILE A 138 12.28 -18.43 -9.72
CA ILE A 138 10.92 -18.23 -9.20
C ILE A 138 10.25 -19.58 -8.91
N ALA A 139 10.37 -20.55 -9.80
CA ALA A 139 9.83 -21.90 -9.61
C ALA A 139 10.41 -22.58 -8.36
N LYS A 140 11.74 -22.53 -8.18
CA LYS A 140 12.39 -23.06 -6.97
C LYS A 140 11.96 -22.36 -5.69
N ALA A 141 11.68 -21.05 -5.74
CA ALA A 141 11.19 -20.32 -4.59
C ALA A 141 9.73 -20.69 -4.29
N ALA A 142 8.87 -20.84 -5.31
CA ALA A 142 7.49 -21.22 -5.18
C ALA A 142 7.34 -22.62 -4.56
N ASP A 143 8.11 -23.61 -5.01
CA ASP A 143 8.11 -24.97 -4.43
C ASP A 143 8.46 -25.02 -2.94
N LYS A 144 9.10 -24.00 -2.42
CA LYS A 144 9.46 -23.90 -1.00
C LYS A 144 8.36 -23.30 -0.13
N TYR A 145 7.38 -22.62 -0.71
CA TYR A 145 6.30 -21.91 -0.01
C TYR A 145 4.88 -22.47 -0.30
N PHE A 146 4.77 -23.34 -1.23
CA PHE A 146 3.56 -24.06 -1.62
C PHE A 146 3.78 -25.56 -1.55
#